data_5fba81543d0003dba7d2f0963000864b
#
_entry.id   5fba81543d0003dba7d2f0963000864b
#
_cell.length_a   1.000
_cell.length_b   1.000
_cell.length_c   1.000
_cell.angle_alpha   90.00
_cell.angle_beta   90.00
_cell.angle_gamma   90.00
#
_symmetry.space_group_name_H-M   'P 1'
#
loop_
_entity.id
_entity.type
_entity.pdbx_description
1 polymer ?
#
loop_
_entity_poly.entity_id
_entity_poly.type
_entity_poly.pdbx_seq_one_letter_code
_entity_poly.pdbx_strand_id
1 'polypeptide(L)'
;SMDGDVAPICEICEIAKRYDALTYLDEVHAVGMYGPGGGGVAARDGVMDQLDIIEGTLAKAFGVMGGYITATSDLVDVIRSYASSFIFTTSVSPVIAAGALTSIRHLRNSDVERQQHQERVATLKRLFTEAHLPLLPSVSHIIPLMVGDAALCKQVSDELLDEYGFYVQPINYPTVP
;
A
#
# COMPACT_ATOMS: atom_id res chain seq x y z
N SER A 1 -3.95 0.02 -4.68
CA SER A 1 -5.32 -0.48 -4.64
C SER A 1 -5.35 -1.89 -4.05
N MET A 2 -6.47 -2.31 -3.46
CA MET A 2 -6.65 -3.66 -2.87
C MET A 2 -6.80 -4.77 -3.92
N ASP A 3 -7.23 -4.42 -5.11
CA ASP A 3 -7.37 -5.33 -6.26
C ASP A 3 -6.09 -5.44 -7.11
N GLY A 4 -5.04 -4.74 -6.72
CA GLY A 4 -3.73 -4.84 -7.34
C GLY A 4 -3.50 -3.89 -8.52
N ASP A 5 -4.42 -2.98 -8.78
CA ASP A 5 -4.27 -1.96 -9.80
C ASP A 5 -3.35 -0.82 -9.35
N VAL A 6 -2.73 -0.18 -10.31
CA VAL A 6 -1.97 1.06 -10.14
C VAL A 6 -2.69 2.16 -10.90
N ALA A 7 -2.97 3.27 -10.20
CA ALA A 7 -3.61 4.43 -10.82
C ALA A 7 -2.69 5.05 -11.90
N PRO A 8 -3.26 5.61 -12.98
CA PRO A 8 -2.52 6.36 -14.00
C PRO A 8 -2.12 7.73 -13.44
N ILE A 9 -1.11 7.75 -12.55
CA ILE A 9 -0.77 8.92 -11.71
C ILE A 9 -0.38 10.12 -12.57
N CYS A 10 0.41 9.91 -13.62
CA CYS A 10 0.87 10.98 -14.50
C CYS A 10 -0.33 11.70 -15.15
N GLU A 11 -1.24 10.95 -15.75
CA GLU A 11 -2.43 11.47 -16.41
C GLU A 11 -3.37 12.19 -15.44
N ILE A 12 -3.49 11.66 -14.22
CA ILE A 12 -4.26 12.30 -13.15
C ILE A 12 -3.64 13.64 -12.76
N CYS A 13 -2.32 13.72 -12.61
CA CYS A 13 -1.61 14.96 -12.31
C CYS A 13 -1.77 16.00 -13.43
N GLU A 14 -1.70 15.58 -14.70
CA GLU A 14 -1.93 16.48 -15.84
C GLU A 14 -3.35 17.06 -15.84
N ILE A 15 -4.35 16.24 -15.53
CA ILE A 15 -5.75 16.69 -15.44
C ILE A 15 -5.91 17.63 -14.24
N ALA A 16 -5.41 17.25 -13.07
CA ALA A 16 -5.48 18.07 -11.86
C ALA A 16 -4.88 19.48 -12.10
N LYS A 17 -3.70 19.52 -12.69
CA LYS A 17 -3.04 20.79 -13.04
C LYS A 17 -3.88 21.66 -14.01
N ARG A 18 -4.57 21.02 -14.97
CA ARG A 18 -5.43 21.74 -15.93
C ARG A 18 -6.64 22.41 -15.26
N TYR A 19 -7.14 21.81 -14.18
CA TYR A 19 -8.33 22.26 -13.48
C TYR A 19 -8.02 22.94 -12.14
N ASP A 20 -6.74 23.24 -11.86
CA ASP A 20 -6.28 23.85 -10.60
C ASP A 20 -6.76 23.06 -9.37
N ALA A 21 -6.70 21.74 -9.47
CA ALA A 21 -7.12 20.82 -8.43
C ALA A 21 -5.90 20.23 -7.71
N LEU A 22 -6.01 20.07 -6.39
CA LEU A 22 -5.00 19.39 -5.58
C LEU A 22 -5.07 17.87 -5.81
N THR A 23 -3.90 17.25 -5.73
CA THR A 23 -3.73 15.81 -5.82
C THR A 23 -3.42 15.19 -4.46
N TYR A 24 -4.08 14.06 -4.16
CA TYR A 24 -3.83 13.26 -2.97
C TYR A 24 -3.61 11.81 -3.39
N LEU A 25 -2.40 11.31 -3.21
CA LEU A 25 -2.03 9.93 -3.56
C LEU A 25 -1.91 9.06 -2.32
N ASP A 26 -2.66 7.98 -2.27
CA ASP A 26 -2.51 6.91 -1.29
C ASP A 26 -1.46 5.89 -1.77
N GLU A 27 -0.34 5.81 -1.06
CA GLU A 27 0.77 4.88 -1.30
C GLU A 27 0.87 3.79 -0.21
N VAL A 28 -0.18 3.58 0.61
CA VAL A 28 -0.12 2.67 1.76
C VAL A 28 0.21 1.22 1.40
N HIS A 29 -0.11 0.80 0.17
CA HIS A 29 0.25 -0.51 -0.39
C HIS A 29 1.52 -0.49 -1.26
N ALA A 30 2.28 0.62 -1.26
CA ALA A 30 3.41 0.76 -2.16
C ALA A 30 4.69 1.26 -1.49
N VAL A 31 4.61 2.14 -0.48
CA VAL A 31 5.78 2.59 0.28
C VAL A 31 6.51 1.42 0.94
N GLY A 32 7.83 1.43 0.86
CA GLY A 32 8.68 0.34 1.30
C GLY A 32 8.84 -0.81 0.30
N MET A 33 7.92 -0.93 -0.69
CA MET A 33 7.84 -2.08 -1.60
C MET A 33 8.17 -1.75 -3.06
N TYR A 34 8.04 -0.49 -3.46
CA TYR A 34 8.27 -0.04 -4.83
C TYR A 34 9.16 1.21 -4.87
N GLY A 35 9.76 1.43 -6.03
CA GLY A 35 10.56 2.60 -6.32
C GLY A 35 11.93 2.62 -5.64
N PRO A 36 12.79 3.57 -6.03
CA PRO A 36 14.10 3.74 -5.43
C PRO A 36 14.02 3.94 -3.93
N GLY A 37 14.79 3.16 -3.16
CA GLY A 37 14.79 3.21 -1.69
C GLY A 37 13.45 2.91 -1.03
N GLY A 38 12.49 2.32 -1.76
CA GLY A 38 11.14 2.05 -1.25
C GLY A 38 10.23 3.28 -1.22
N GLY A 39 10.47 4.26 -2.07
CA GLY A 39 9.72 5.53 -2.10
C GLY A 39 8.28 5.43 -2.61
N GLY A 40 7.85 4.26 -3.10
CA GLY A 40 6.50 4.04 -3.63
C GLY A 40 6.42 4.05 -5.16
N VAL A 41 5.21 3.98 -5.68
CA VAL A 41 4.94 3.98 -7.13
C VAL A 41 5.22 5.34 -7.75
N ALA A 42 4.87 6.44 -7.08
CA ALA A 42 5.18 7.78 -7.57
C ALA A 42 6.69 8.01 -7.73
N ALA A 43 7.51 7.45 -6.82
CA ALA A 43 8.96 7.48 -6.93
C ALA A 43 9.47 6.59 -8.06
N ARG A 44 8.86 5.40 -8.25
CA ARG A 44 9.17 4.49 -9.37
C ARG A 44 8.93 5.17 -10.73
N ASP A 45 7.82 5.87 -10.84
CA ASP A 45 7.36 6.49 -12.10
C ASP A 45 7.91 7.91 -12.31
N GLY A 46 8.66 8.45 -11.32
CA GLY A 46 9.29 9.78 -11.41
C GLY A 46 8.33 10.95 -11.40
N VAL A 47 7.17 10.80 -10.74
CA VAL A 47 6.09 11.80 -10.72
C VAL A 47 5.84 12.43 -9.33
N MET A 48 6.68 12.14 -8.34
CA MET A 48 6.50 12.64 -6.97
C MET A 48 6.36 14.17 -6.90
N ASP A 49 7.14 14.90 -7.69
CA ASP A 49 7.15 16.36 -7.69
C ASP A 49 5.88 17.00 -8.29
N GLN A 50 5.00 16.18 -8.88
CA GLN A 50 3.73 16.61 -9.46
C GLN A 50 2.55 16.42 -8.49
N LEU A 51 2.81 15.83 -7.32
CA LEU A 51 1.80 15.51 -6.31
C LEU A 51 1.84 16.51 -5.15
N ASP A 52 0.67 16.95 -4.71
CA ASP A 52 0.54 17.87 -3.58
C ASP A 52 0.65 17.16 -2.24
N ILE A 53 -0.02 16.01 -2.11
CA ILE A 53 -0.01 15.20 -0.90
C ILE A 53 0.22 13.73 -1.26
N ILE A 54 1.14 13.08 -0.56
CA ILE A 54 1.33 11.63 -0.60
C ILE A 54 1.10 11.07 0.80
N GLU A 55 0.21 10.09 0.91
CA GLU A 55 -0.04 9.34 2.13
C GLU A 55 0.73 8.03 2.13
N GLY A 56 1.28 7.68 3.29
CA GLY A 56 1.92 6.40 3.52
C GLY A 56 1.58 5.81 4.89
N THR A 57 1.73 4.51 5.03
CA THR A 57 1.54 3.82 6.30
C THR A 57 2.85 3.27 6.85
N LEU A 58 2.95 3.26 8.18
CA LEU A 58 4.02 2.59 8.91
C LEU A 58 3.66 1.14 9.30
N ALA A 59 2.39 0.74 9.07
CA ALA A 59 1.85 -0.52 9.57
C ALA A 59 1.97 -1.70 8.58
N LYS A 60 2.47 -1.50 7.38
CA LYS A 60 2.65 -2.56 6.37
C LYS A 60 4.13 -2.89 6.18
N ALA A 61 4.77 -2.41 5.14
CA ALA A 61 6.18 -2.72 4.85
C ALA A 61 7.15 -2.34 5.97
N PHE A 62 6.84 -1.29 6.72
CA PHE A 62 7.70 -0.85 7.84
C PHE A 62 7.46 -1.60 9.15
N GLY A 63 6.37 -2.36 9.28
CA GLY A 63 6.12 -3.31 10.37
C GLY A 63 5.90 -2.69 11.76
N VAL A 64 5.44 -1.43 11.83
CA VAL A 64 5.13 -0.75 13.10
C VAL A 64 3.69 -0.21 13.08
N MET A 65 3.39 0.88 13.77
CA MET A 65 2.06 1.49 13.81
C MET A 65 2.10 2.93 13.30
N GLY A 66 0.94 3.39 12.77
CA GLY A 66 0.75 4.77 12.36
C GLY A 66 0.83 4.97 10.86
N GLY A 67 0.75 6.23 10.47
CA GLY A 67 0.85 6.69 9.10
C GLY A 67 1.43 8.09 9.05
N TYR A 68 1.60 8.58 7.84
CA TYR A 68 2.14 9.91 7.60
C TYR A 68 1.61 10.45 6.28
N ILE A 69 1.64 11.76 6.16
CA ILE A 69 1.55 12.45 4.88
C ILE A 69 2.84 13.19 4.57
N THR A 70 3.14 13.36 3.31
CA THR A 70 4.17 14.28 2.84
C THR A 70 3.55 15.31 1.92
N ALA A 71 3.96 16.56 2.04
CA ALA A 71 3.50 17.70 1.25
C ALA A 71 4.51 18.85 1.36
N THR A 72 4.19 19.99 0.76
CA THR A 72 4.94 21.23 1.03
C THR A 72 4.84 21.63 2.50
N SER A 73 5.81 22.39 3.02
CA SER A 73 5.82 22.86 4.42
C SER A 73 4.54 23.59 4.81
N ASP A 74 4.04 24.44 3.93
CA ASP A 74 2.84 25.25 4.19
C ASP A 74 1.58 24.37 4.29
N LEU A 75 1.46 23.38 3.39
CA LEU A 75 0.34 22.44 3.41
C LEU A 75 0.40 21.51 4.63
N VAL A 76 1.60 21.04 5.00
CA VAL A 76 1.80 20.28 6.24
C VAL A 76 1.39 21.11 7.46
N ASP A 77 1.75 22.39 7.52
CA ASP A 77 1.38 23.28 8.64
C ASP A 77 -0.14 23.49 8.73
N VAL A 78 -0.80 23.70 7.59
CA VAL A 78 -2.26 23.78 7.53
C VAL A 78 -2.91 22.49 8.05
N ILE A 79 -2.45 21.32 7.59
CA ILE A 79 -3.01 20.02 8.03
C ILE A 79 -2.80 19.84 9.53
N ARG A 80 -1.61 20.12 10.06
CA ARG A 80 -1.31 20.04 11.49
C ARG A 80 -2.17 20.97 12.34
N SER A 81 -2.53 22.13 11.81
CA SER A 81 -3.26 23.17 12.53
C SER A 81 -4.78 23.02 12.46
N TYR A 82 -5.30 22.42 11.39
CA TYR A 82 -6.74 22.41 11.11
C TYR A 82 -7.36 21.03 10.93
N ALA A 83 -6.58 19.98 10.65
CA ALA A 83 -7.15 18.63 10.49
C ALA A 83 -7.58 18.06 11.84
N SER A 84 -8.88 17.95 12.08
CA SER A 84 -9.44 17.48 13.34
C SER A 84 -8.96 16.06 13.71
N SER A 85 -8.84 15.19 12.74
CA SER A 85 -8.33 13.82 12.93
C SER A 85 -6.85 13.78 13.35
N PHE A 86 -6.08 14.82 13.06
CA PHE A 86 -4.70 14.96 13.52
C PHE A 86 -4.64 15.64 14.90
N ILE A 87 -5.36 16.75 15.08
CA ILE A 87 -5.31 17.57 16.31
C ILE A 87 -5.78 16.78 17.53
N PHE A 88 -6.85 15.97 17.37
CA PHE A 88 -7.48 15.23 18.45
C PHE A 88 -7.00 13.79 18.60
N THR A 89 -5.91 13.41 17.90
CA THR A 89 -5.29 12.10 18.07
C THR A 89 -4.06 12.18 18.99
N THR A 90 -3.73 11.03 19.60
CA THR A 90 -2.52 10.91 20.41
C THR A 90 -1.29 10.77 19.52
N SER A 91 -0.20 11.43 19.89
CA SER A 91 1.08 11.32 19.18
C SER A 91 1.61 9.89 19.17
N VAL A 92 2.35 9.55 18.10
CA VAL A 92 3.08 8.29 18.01
C VAL A 92 4.10 8.20 19.16
N SER A 93 4.13 7.06 19.86
CA SER A 93 5.05 6.88 20.99
C SER A 93 6.52 6.88 20.52
N PRO A 94 7.47 7.31 21.38
CA PRO A 94 8.89 7.31 21.03
C PRO A 94 9.43 5.94 20.59
N VAL A 95 8.93 4.84 21.17
CA VAL A 95 9.31 3.47 20.80
C VAL A 95 8.90 3.16 19.35
N ILE A 96 7.66 3.50 18.99
CA ILE A 96 7.16 3.31 17.62
C ILE A 96 7.91 4.21 16.65
N ALA A 97 8.18 5.45 17.01
CA ALA A 97 8.95 6.39 16.18
C ALA A 97 10.38 5.88 15.93
N ALA A 98 11.05 5.34 16.95
CA ALA A 98 12.38 4.74 16.82
C ALA A 98 12.36 3.47 15.94
N GLY A 99 11.35 2.61 16.10
CA GLY A 99 11.14 1.45 15.24
C GLY A 99 10.91 1.84 13.78
N ALA A 100 10.03 2.80 13.53
CA ALA A 100 9.76 3.34 12.19
C ALA A 100 11.04 3.90 11.55
N LEU A 101 11.78 4.74 12.27
CA LEU A 101 13.03 5.33 11.79
C LEU A 101 14.05 4.24 11.38
N THR A 102 14.18 3.20 12.20
CA THR A 102 15.10 2.08 11.94
C THR A 102 14.68 1.31 10.69
N SER A 103 13.40 0.96 10.59
CA SER A 103 12.84 0.24 9.45
C SER A 103 12.95 1.04 8.13
N ILE A 104 12.61 2.31 8.17
CA ILE A 104 12.74 3.19 7.00
C ILE A 104 14.20 3.30 6.55
N ARG A 105 15.14 3.51 7.48
CA ARG A 105 16.57 3.57 7.17
C ARG A 105 17.09 2.27 6.58
N HIS A 106 16.65 1.13 7.11
CA HIS A 106 17.01 -0.19 6.58
C HIS A 106 16.52 -0.33 5.14
N LEU A 107 15.22 -0.18 4.90
CA LEU A 107 14.62 -0.34 3.57
C LEU A 107 15.10 0.69 2.54
N ARG A 108 15.49 1.88 2.98
CA ARG A 108 16.10 2.89 2.10
C ARG A 108 17.47 2.44 1.56
N ASN A 109 18.21 1.64 2.32
CA ASN A 109 19.56 1.22 2.00
C ASN A 109 19.67 -0.25 1.58
N SER A 110 18.57 -1.01 1.61
CA SER A 110 18.51 -2.42 1.23
C SER A 110 17.45 -2.62 0.13
N ASP A 111 17.82 -3.36 -0.92
CA ASP A 111 16.91 -3.83 -1.96
C ASP A 111 16.58 -5.32 -1.81
N VAL A 112 17.21 -6.01 -0.87
CA VAL A 112 17.11 -7.47 -0.72
C VAL A 112 15.66 -7.89 -0.46
N GLU A 113 14.99 -7.22 0.46
CA GLU A 113 13.61 -7.53 0.84
C GLU A 113 12.65 -7.27 -0.34
N ARG A 114 12.86 -6.17 -1.08
CA ARG A 114 12.05 -5.85 -2.26
C ARG A 114 12.25 -6.86 -3.38
N GLN A 115 13.48 -7.27 -3.66
CA GLN A 115 13.78 -8.29 -4.67
C GLN A 115 13.15 -9.63 -4.30
N GLN A 116 13.34 -10.11 -3.07
CA GLN A 116 12.70 -11.33 -2.58
C GLN A 116 11.17 -11.27 -2.65
N HIS A 117 10.59 -10.12 -2.31
CA HIS A 117 9.16 -9.90 -2.40
C HIS A 117 8.67 -10.04 -3.84
N GLN A 118 9.32 -9.39 -4.81
CA GLN A 118 8.96 -9.50 -6.24
C GLN A 118 9.14 -10.91 -6.79
N GLU A 119 10.20 -11.61 -6.41
CA GLU A 119 10.43 -13.03 -6.79
C GLU A 119 9.31 -13.94 -6.26
N ARG A 120 8.89 -13.76 -5.01
CA ARG A 120 7.78 -14.52 -4.42
C ARG A 120 6.46 -14.22 -5.09
N VAL A 121 6.18 -12.95 -5.41
CA VAL A 121 5.00 -12.53 -6.17
C VAL A 121 4.97 -13.19 -7.55
N ALA A 122 6.08 -13.14 -8.29
CA ALA A 122 6.17 -13.77 -9.60
C ALA A 122 5.96 -15.30 -9.52
N THR A 123 6.56 -15.94 -8.53
CA THR A 123 6.41 -17.38 -8.29
C THR A 123 4.96 -17.74 -7.99
N LEU A 124 4.30 -17.01 -7.09
CA LEU A 124 2.92 -17.29 -6.72
C LEU A 124 1.96 -17.08 -7.90
N LYS A 125 2.10 -15.97 -8.64
CA LYS A 125 1.30 -15.71 -9.85
C LYS A 125 1.44 -16.85 -10.87
N ARG A 126 2.67 -17.33 -11.11
CA ARG A 126 2.92 -18.45 -12.02
C ARG A 126 2.23 -19.72 -11.55
N LEU A 127 2.42 -20.12 -10.27
CA LEU A 127 1.82 -21.33 -9.71
C LEU A 127 0.29 -21.31 -9.76
N PHE A 128 -0.31 -20.18 -9.42
CA PHE A 128 -1.77 -20.03 -9.47
C PHE A 128 -2.31 -20.05 -10.89
N THR A 129 -1.57 -19.49 -11.85
CA THR A 129 -1.93 -19.54 -13.27
C THR A 129 -1.84 -20.98 -13.80
N GLU A 130 -0.77 -21.70 -13.47
CA GLU A 130 -0.58 -23.11 -13.84
C GLU A 130 -1.67 -24.02 -13.23
N ALA A 131 -2.14 -23.68 -12.03
CA ALA A 131 -3.25 -24.35 -11.36
C ALA A 131 -4.64 -23.92 -11.85
N HIS A 132 -4.72 -23.03 -12.85
CA HIS A 132 -5.96 -22.50 -13.42
C HIS A 132 -6.90 -21.87 -12.39
N LEU A 133 -6.34 -21.23 -11.34
CA LEU A 133 -7.15 -20.53 -10.35
C LEU A 133 -7.74 -19.23 -10.92
N PRO A 134 -8.96 -18.84 -10.50
CA PRO A 134 -9.66 -17.66 -11.01
C PRO A 134 -9.06 -16.36 -10.47
N LEU A 135 -7.89 -16.00 -10.97
CA LEU A 135 -7.21 -14.77 -10.60
C LEU A 135 -7.82 -13.56 -11.30
N LEU A 136 -7.97 -12.46 -10.57
CA LEU A 136 -8.18 -11.16 -11.19
C LEU A 136 -6.86 -10.62 -11.76
N PRO A 137 -6.90 -9.87 -12.88
CA PRO A 137 -5.72 -9.19 -13.39
C PRO A 137 -5.11 -8.28 -12.33
N SER A 138 -3.81 -8.36 -12.12
CA SER A 138 -3.09 -7.50 -11.18
C SER A 138 -1.68 -7.24 -11.68
N VAL A 139 -1.28 -5.98 -11.66
CA VAL A 139 0.07 -5.54 -12.04
C VAL A 139 0.99 -5.38 -10.83
N SER A 140 0.46 -5.53 -9.61
CA SER A 140 1.19 -5.36 -8.35
C SER A 140 1.45 -6.70 -7.64
N HIS A 141 1.92 -6.62 -6.40
CA HIS A 141 2.12 -7.77 -5.50
C HIS A 141 0.82 -8.34 -4.95
N ILE A 142 -0.29 -7.64 -5.07
CA ILE A 142 -1.60 -8.11 -4.62
C ILE A 142 -2.14 -9.07 -5.67
N ILE A 143 -2.52 -10.27 -5.26
CA ILE A 143 -2.95 -11.36 -6.14
C ILE A 143 -4.37 -11.77 -5.73
N PRO A 144 -5.40 -11.07 -6.23
CA PRO A 144 -6.77 -11.38 -5.85
C PRO A 144 -7.25 -12.67 -6.53
N LEU A 145 -7.82 -13.56 -5.74
CA LEU A 145 -8.49 -14.78 -6.22
C LEU A 145 -10.00 -14.60 -6.05
N MET A 146 -10.74 -14.68 -7.15
CA MET A 146 -12.19 -14.49 -7.14
C MET A 146 -12.88 -15.75 -6.68
N VAL A 147 -13.61 -15.69 -5.58
CA VAL A 147 -14.45 -16.79 -5.07
C VAL A 147 -15.91 -16.60 -5.48
N GLY A 148 -16.40 -15.34 -5.49
CA GLY A 148 -17.75 -15.00 -5.96
C GLY A 148 -18.89 -15.21 -4.96
N ASP A 149 -18.62 -15.84 -3.81
CA ASP A 149 -19.56 -16.02 -2.71
C ASP A 149 -18.88 -15.70 -1.38
N ALA A 150 -19.50 -14.82 -0.57
CA ALA A 150 -18.90 -14.31 0.65
C ALA A 150 -18.78 -15.39 1.75
N ALA A 151 -19.74 -16.29 1.86
CA ALA A 151 -19.71 -17.36 2.86
C ALA A 151 -18.63 -18.40 2.49
N LEU A 152 -18.56 -18.78 1.22
CA LEU A 152 -17.52 -19.67 0.71
C LEU A 152 -16.13 -19.04 0.83
N CYS A 153 -15.99 -17.76 0.53
CA CYS A 153 -14.72 -17.03 0.68
C CYS A 153 -14.18 -17.11 2.11
N LYS A 154 -15.06 -16.88 3.09
CA LYS A 154 -14.68 -17.01 4.51
C LYS A 154 -14.35 -18.46 4.86
N GLN A 155 -15.17 -19.41 4.46
CA GLN A 155 -14.97 -20.85 4.74
C GLN A 155 -13.60 -21.32 4.20
N VAL A 156 -13.27 -21.00 2.96
CA VAL A 156 -11.98 -21.37 2.35
C VAL A 156 -10.81 -20.74 3.11
N SER A 157 -10.94 -19.48 3.55
CA SER A 157 -9.91 -18.82 4.34
C SER A 157 -9.70 -19.51 5.70
N ASP A 158 -10.79 -19.87 6.40
CA ASP A 158 -10.74 -20.57 7.68
C ASP A 158 -10.11 -21.97 7.50
N GLU A 159 -10.52 -22.73 6.49
CA GLU A 159 -9.98 -24.06 6.19
C GLU A 159 -8.47 -24.02 5.86
N LEU A 160 -8.02 -23.03 5.07
CA LEU A 160 -6.61 -22.82 4.78
C LEU A 160 -5.80 -22.54 6.04
N LEU A 161 -6.36 -21.79 6.97
CA LEU A 161 -5.71 -21.50 8.25
C LEU A 161 -5.69 -22.73 9.17
N ASP A 162 -6.84 -23.38 9.36
CA ASP A 162 -7.01 -24.43 10.37
C ASP A 162 -6.32 -25.75 9.95
N GLU A 163 -6.40 -26.11 8.67
CA GLU A 163 -5.85 -27.39 8.19
C GLU A 163 -4.43 -27.29 7.66
N TYR A 164 -4.07 -26.14 7.06
CA TYR A 164 -2.79 -25.98 6.37
C TYR A 164 -1.88 -24.91 6.98
N GLY A 165 -2.37 -24.13 7.94
CA GLY A 165 -1.61 -23.06 8.59
C GLY A 165 -1.33 -21.84 7.71
N PHE A 166 -2.12 -21.64 6.63
CA PHE A 166 -2.01 -20.49 5.73
C PHE A 166 -3.09 -19.46 6.03
N TYR A 167 -2.69 -18.29 6.49
CA TYR A 167 -3.60 -17.16 6.60
C TYR A 167 -3.75 -16.45 5.27
N VAL A 168 -4.98 -16.43 4.74
CA VAL A 168 -5.37 -15.65 3.57
C VAL A 168 -6.55 -14.76 3.95
N GLN A 169 -6.41 -13.44 3.75
CA GLN A 169 -7.45 -12.49 4.13
C GLN A 169 -8.68 -12.64 3.23
N PRO A 170 -9.85 -13.01 3.76
CA PRO A 170 -11.10 -12.96 3.01
C PRO A 170 -11.54 -11.50 2.88
N ILE A 171 -11.83 -11.05 1.67
CA ILE A 171 -12.30 -9.70 1.39
C ILE A 171 -13.75 -9.76 0.96
N ASN A 172 -14.65 -9.34 1.84
CA ASN A 172 -16.09 -9.38 1.69
C ASN A 172 -16.71 -8.01 2.01
N TYR A 173 -18.04 -7.93 1.94
CA TYR A 173 -18.76 -6.74 2.41
C TYR A 173 -18.33 -6.36 3.85
N PRO A 174 -18.15 -5.07 4.20
CA PRO A 174 -18.44 -3.88 3.39
C PRO A 174 -17.30 -3.43 2.46
N THR A 175 -16.17 -4.12 2.43
CA THR A 175 -14.98 -3.71 1.68
C THR A 175 -15.18 -3.86 0.16
N VAL A 176 -15.88 -4.89 -0.24
CA VAL A 176 -16.33 -5.14 -1.62
C VAL A 176 -17.83 -5.48 -1.61
N PRO A 177 -18.53 -5.29 -2.75
CA PRO A 177 -19.94 -5.66 -2.86
C PRO A 177 -20.24 -7.11 -2.52
#